data_3ed23f8b0c8f443ea6aef7bc09cc8777
#
_entry.id   3ed23f8b0c8f443ea6aef7bc09cc8777
#
_cell.length_a   1.000
_cell.length_b   1.000
_cell.length_c   1.000
_cell.angle_alpha   90.00
_cell.angle_beta   90.00
_cell.angle_gamma   90.00
#
_symmetry.space_group_name_H-M   'P 1'
#
loop_
_entity.id
_entity.type
_entity.pdbx_description
1 polymer ?
#
loop_
_entity_poly.entity_id
_entity_poly.type
_entity_poly.pdbx_seq_one_letter_code
_entity_poly.pdbx_strand_id
1 'polypeptide(L)'
;TRNAPLGQVVSENQVQVLRSRGHDPRHLVRVDNSDQRLDGMVQIPSTILRTPSSDKILQNECKLSSVRELRQECLASHHVRLTNILQNHSFVGIVDLQKGLSLIQHNTQLYLVKHGLLIEDFGYQLALRQFGSLATVRLDPAPSLSELIGLGYDREPADEQKAALGLSREQVIERVARKVRSHAEMLRDYFGLCIDLQNNTVCEIPTLLPQHGSFGLSLERLPSLFFRLGPQVDWDDEKGCFYTMCRELALAHVPPSWGTCTNDSRPDMDEKEAWIIQHVWFAQMHGSRGRCVVTSSLPEDVITQVASLPDLCKYINPLCDTDSK
;
A
#
# COMPACT_ATOMS: atom_id res chain seq x y z
N THR A 1 55.17 3.16 54.40
CA THR A 1 55.70 4.54 54.28
C THR A 1 55.03 5.28 53.12
N ARG A 2 54.22 6.28 53.53
CA ARG A 2 53.98 7.58 52.84
C ARG A 2 53.38 7.60 51.49
N ASN A 3 52.37 8.32 51.16
CA ASN A 3 51.60 9.46 51.62
C ASN A 3 50.62 9.78 50.42
N ALA A 4 49.43 10.07 50.74
CA ALA A 4 48.56 10.87 49.88
C ALA A 4 49.02 12.34 49.86
N PRO A 5 48.60 13.15 48.89
CA PRO A 5 47.60 14.14 49.20
C PRO A 5 46.57 14.43 48.06
N LEU A 6 45.33 14.66 48.52
CA LEU A 6 44.57 15.94 48.46
C LEU A 6 44.26 16.52 47.10
N GLY A 7 42.97 16.38 46.66
CA GLY A 7 42.03 17.49 46.68
C GLY A 7 42.26 18.59 45.63
N GLN A 8 41.50 18.57 44.57
CA GLN A 8 41.17 19.79 43.83
C GLN A 8 39.66 19.99 43.80
N VAL A 9 39.28 21.03 44.52
CA VAL A 9 37.96 21.66 44.53
C VAL A 9 37.72 22.25 43.15
N VAL A 10 36.72 21.76 42.44
CA VAL A 10 36.24 22.40 41.22
C VAL A 10 35.33 23.55 41.63
N SER A 11 35.71 24.76 41.27
CA SER A 11 35.10 26.02 41.64
C SER A 11 33.66 26.14 41.14
N GLU A 12 32.81 26.70 42.00
CA GLU A 12 31.37 26.96 41.82
C GLU A 12 30.99 27.88 40.63
N ASN A 13 31.95 28.37 39.84
CA ASN A 13 31.68 29.32 38.76
C ASN A 13 31.35 28.72 37.38
N GLN A 14 31.33 27.40 37.23
CA GLN A 14 30.94 26.77 35.95
C GLN A 14 29.49 26.27 35.89
N VAL A 15 28.74 26.36 36.98
CA VAL A 15 27.34 25.89 37.04
C VAL A 15 26.31 26.99 36.70
N GLN A 16 26.75 28.25 36.57
CA GLN A 16 25.81 29.37 36.36
C GLN A 16 25.57 29.80 34.93
N VAL A 17 26.20 29.20 33.94
CA VAL A 17 26.00 29.58 32.49
C VAL A 17 24.94 28.75 31.79
N LEU A 18 24.36 27.72 32.43
CA LEU A 18 23.35 26.84 31.82
C LEU A 18 21.91 27.14 32.28
N ARG A 19 21.65 28.23 32.96
CA ARG A 19 20.31 28.56 33.51
C ARG A 19 19.64 29.78 32.88
N SER A 20 19.86 30.10 31.61
CA SER A 20 19.11 31.18 30.96
C SER A 20 18.82 30.92 29.48
N ARG A 21 18.07 29.88 29.21
CA ARG A 21 17.16 29.85 28.06
C ARG A 21 15.83 29.26 28.54
N GLY A 22 14.95 30.17 28.92
CA GLY A 22 13.57 29.85 29.24
C GLY A 22 12.93 29.19 28.02
N HIS A 23 12.72 27.88 28.10
CA HIS A 23 11.86 27.19 27.17
C HIS A 23 10.41 27.48 27.59
N ASP A 24 9.69 28.21 26.75
CA ASP A 24 8.25 28.43 26.90
C ASP A 24 7.56 27.04 26.86
N PRO A 25 6.84 26.64 27.94
CA PRO A 25 6.22 25.32 28.02
C PRO A 25 5.15 25.06 26.95
N ARG A 26 4.80 26.06 26.15
CA ARG A 26 3.76 25.95 25.09
C ARG A 26 4.23 25.24 23.82
N HIS A 27 5.51 24.90 23.69
CA HIS A 27 6.07 24.21 22.52
C HIS A 27 6.63 22.82 22.82
N LEU A 28 6.37 22.26 23.99
CA LEU A 28 6.67 20.87 24.29
C LEU A 28 5.54 20.01 23.70
N VAL A 29 5.69 19.63 22.44
CA VAL A 29 4.98 18.48 21.89
C VAL A 29 5.46 17.26 22.68
N ARG A 30 4.59 16.72 23.52
CA ARG A 30 4.83 15.45 24.19
C ARG A 30 4.90 14.38 23.11
N VAL A 31 6.09 14.01 22.71
CA VAL A 31 6.31 12.77 21.97
C VAL A 31 6.23 11.67 23.03
N ASP A 32 5.09 10.99 23.07
CA ASP A 32 4.94 9.83 23.93
C ASP A 32 5.86 8.73 23.44
N ASN A 33 6.84 8.34 24.25
CA ASN A 33 7.79 7.25 23.97
C ASN A 33 7.11 5.87 23.87
N SER A 34 5.78 5.78 24.03
CA SER A 34 5.01 4.54 23.86
C SER A 34 4.81 4.15 22.40
N ASP A 35 4.92 5.09 21.46
CA ASP A 35 4.78 4.80 20.01
C ASP A 35 5.98 4.04 19.41
N GLN A 36 7.08 3.91 20.14
CA GLN A 36 8.26 3.14 19.68
C GLN A 36 8.12 1.62 19.86
N ARG A 37 7.02 1.13 20.43
CA ARG A 37 6.86 -0.32 20.73
C ARG A 37 6.26 -1.16 19.61
N LEU A 38 5.91 -0.59 18.47
CA LEU A 38 5.42 -1.35 17.30
C LEU A 38 6.54 -2.13 16.58
N ASP A 39 7.80 -1.70 16.72
CA ASP A 39 8.95 -2.40 16.13
C ASP A 39 9.27 -3.77 16.78
N GLY A 40 8.74 -4.03 17.98
CA GLY A 40 8.97 -5.27 18.71
C GLY A 40 8.08 -6.45 18.32
N MET A 41 7.02 -6.24 17.53
CA MET A 41 6.08 -7.28 17.13
C MET A 41 6.32 -7.86 15.73
N VAL A 42 7.18 -7.24 14.92
CA VAL A 42 7.56 -7.74 13.61
C VAL A 42 9.00 -8.23 13.68
N GLN A 43 9.22 -9.52 13.83
CA GLN A 43 10.53 -10.13 13.61
C GLN A 43 10.81 -10.09 12.10
N ILE A 44 11.38 -8.98 11.64
CA ILE A 44 11.92 -8.89 10.28
C ILE A 44 13.22 -9.73 10.28
N PRO A 45 13.35 -10.75 9.41
CA PRO A 45 14.61 -11.44 9.25
C PRO A 45 15.70 -10.42 8.91
N SER A 46 16.81 -10.45 9.63
CA SER A 46 17.92 -9.48 9.59
C SER A 46 18.66 -9.37 8.26
N THR A 47 18.16 -9.99 7.21
CA THR A 47 18.77 -10.03 5.87
C THR A 47 18.38 -8.86 4.97
N ILE A 48 17.49 -7.96 5.41
CA ILE A 48 17.07 -6.79 4.62
C ILE A 48 17.50 -5.47 5.30
N LEU A 49 18.66 -5.45 5.95
CA LEU A 49 19.34 -4.19 6.28
C LEU A 49 20.10 -3.70 5.03
N ARG A 50 19.38 -3.33 3.99
CA ARG A 50 19.90 -2.42 2.97
C ARG A 50 19.66 -0.99 3.46
N THR A 51 20.76 -0.26 3.61
CA THR A 51 20.81 1.17 3.90
C THR A 51 19.71 1.98 3.24
N PRO A 52 19.09 2.97 3.93
CA PRO A 52 18.05 3.82 3.38
C PRO A 52 18.63 4.85 2.40
N SER A 53 18.96 4.43 1.20
CA SER A 53 19.44 5.32 0.15
C SER A 53 18.80 5.00 -1.20
N SER A 54 17.52 5.08 -1.27
CA SER A 54 16.72 5.43 -2.45
C SER A 54 15.26 5.04 -2.20
N ASP A 55 14.42 5.98 -1.83
CA ASP A 55 12.94 5.85 -1.80
C ASP A 55 12.33 5.59 -3.19
N LYS A 56 13.18 5.37 -4.20
CA LYS A 56 12.73 5.18 -5.58
C LYS A 56 12.67 3.70 -5.92
N ILE A 57 11.47 3.25 -6.26
CA ILE A 57 11.29 1.93 -6.86
C ILE A 57 11.80 2.00 -8.29
N LEU A 58 12.94 1.34 -8.54
CA LEU A 58 13.54 1.30 -9.87
C LEU A 58 12.76 0.35 -10.78
N GLN A 59 12.73 0.70 -12.06
CA GLN A 59 12.19 -0.19 -13.07
C GLN A 59 13.21 -1.28 -13.38
N ASN A 60 12.79 -2.55 -13.24
CA ASN A 60 13.61 -3.69 -13.62
C ASN A 60 13.71 -3.80 -15.16
N GLU A 61 14.89 -4.16 -15.64
CA GLU A 61 15.06 -4.55 -17.04
C GLU A 61 14.32 -5.87 -17.30
N CYS A 62 13.45 -5.87 -18.30
CA CYS A 62 12.71 -7.05 -18.71
C CYS A 62 12.90 -7.28 -20.21
N LYS A 63 13.30 -8.51 -20.56
CA LYS A 63 13.51 -8.90 -21.96
C LYS A 63 12.22 -9.24 -22.69
N LEU A 64 11.15 -9.55 -21.95
CA LEU A 64 9.85 -9.94 -22.51
C LEU A 64 9.18 -8.74 -23.20
N SER A 65 8.77 -8.94 -24.45
CA SER A 65 8.08 -7.90 -25.24
C SER A 65 6.73 -7.54 -24.67
N SER A 66 5.98 -8.55 -24.22
CA SER A 66 4.67 -8.41 -23.55
C SER A 66 4.70 -7.44 -22.36
N VAL A 67 5.69 -7.57 -21.46
CA VAL A 67 5.83 -6.68 -20.31
C VAL A 67 6.20 -5.25 -20.74
N ARG A 68 7.06 -5.12 -21.77
CA ARG A 68 7.42 -3.79 -22.30
C ARG A 68 6.20 -3.09 -22.93
N GLU A 69 5.38 -3.82 -23.66
CA GLU A 69 4.13 -3.32 -24.22
C GLU A 69 3.17 -2.85 -23.13
N LEU A 70 2.91 -3.67 -22.10
CA LEU A 70 2.05 -3.29 -20.97
C LEU A 70 2.55 -2.02 -20.25
N ARG A 71 3.88 -1.88 -20.07
CA ARG A 71 4.47 -0.66 -19.52
C ARG A 71 4.26 0.56 -20.42
N GLN A 72 4.36 0.38 -21.75
CA GLN A 72 4.11 1.46 -22.73
C GLN A 72 2.64 1.86 -22.76
N GLU A 73 1.72 0.91 -22.67
CA GLU A 73 0.28 1.17 -22.60
C GLU A 73 -0.08 2.03 -21.39
N CYS A 74 0.49 1.74 -20.20
CA CYS A 74 0.32 2.59 -19.02
C CYS A 74 0.78 4.03 -19.26
N LEU A 75 1.94 4.21 -19.92
CA LEU A 75 2.49 5.54 -20.18
C LEU A 75 1.73 6.26 -21.29
N ALA A 76 1.26 5.55 -22.32
CA ALA A 76 0.50 6.13 -23.42
C ALA A 76 -0.90 6.58 -22.98
N SER A 77 -1.49 5.88 -22.01
CA SER A 77 -2.83 6.15 -21.50
C SER A 77 -2.88 7.12 -20.32
N HIS A 78 -1.76 7.77 -19.94
CA HIS A 78 -1.73 8.61 -18.75
C HIS A 78 -2.47 9.94 -18.93
N HIS A 79 -3.20 10.36 -17.88
CA HIS A 79 -3.90 11.62 -17.82
C HIS A 79 -3.04 12.69 -17.16
N VAL A 80 -2.41 13.57 -17.97
CA VAL A 80 -1.41 14.56 -17.53
C VAL A 80 -1.89 15.43 -16.36
N ARG A 81 -3.11 15.99 -16.47
CA ARG A 81 -3.66 16.89 -15.43
C ARG A 81 -3.88 16.16 -14.10
N LEU A 82 -4.53 14.99 -14.11
CA LEU A 82 -4.81 14.23 -12.89
C LEU A 82 -3.52 13.68 -12.27
N THR A 83 -2.58 13.26 -13.10
CA THR A 83 -1.24 12.85 -12.66
C THR A 83 -0.51 14.00 -11.95
N ASN A 84 -0.56 15.22 -12.49
CA ASN A 84 0.06 16.39 -11.86
C ASN A 84 -0.59 16.72 -10.51
N ILE A 85 -1.92 16.65 -10.40
CA ILE A 85 -2.65 16.83 -9.13
C ILE A 85 -2.18 15.79 -8.11
N LEU A 86 -2.13 14.52 -8.50
CA LEU A 86 -1.74 13.43 -7.61
C LEU A 86 -0.28 13.51 -7.18
N GLN A 87 0.64 13.91 -8.07
CA GLN A 87 2.06 14.02 -7.75
C GLN A 87 2.40 15.23 -6.87
N ASN A 88 1.59 16.28 -6.88
CA ASN A 88 1.84 17.53 -6.16
C ASN A 88 0.76 17.82 -5.09
N HIS A 89 0.12 16.78 -4.57
CA HIS A 89 -0.93 16.93 -3.56
C HIS A 89 -0.35 17.10 -2.15
N SER A 90 -1.17 17.68 -1.28
CA SER A 90 -1.07 17.54 0.17
C SER A 90 -2.24 16.67 0.63
N PHE A 91 -1.96 15.60 1.37
CA PHE A 91 -3.00 14.75 1.91
C PHE A 91 -3.74 15.48 3.03
N VAL A 92 -5.06 15.50 3.00
CA VAL A 92 -5.90 16.18 3.99
C VAL A 92 -6.49 15.17 4.98
N GLY A 93 -7.06 14.08 4.49
CA GLY A 93 -7.64 13.06 5.34
C GLY A 93 -8.46 12.03 4.57
N ILE A 94 -8.90 11.00 5.29
CA ILE A 94 -9.78 9.96 4.76
C ILE A 94 -11.22 10.39 5.04
N VAL A 95 -12.08 10.27 4.05
CA VAL A 95 -13.51 10.59 4.13
C VAL A 95 -14.31 9.34 4.46
N ASP A 96 -14.00 8.23 3.79
CA ASP A 96 -14.72 6.97 3.96
C ASP A 96 -13.79 5.81 3.54
N LEU A 97 -13.42 4.97 4.50
CA LEU A 97 -12.54 3.81 4.24
C LEU A 97 -13.25 2.76 3.37
N GLN A 98 -14.52 2.47 3.64
CA GLN A 98 -15.25 1.42 2.95
C GLN A 98 -15.52 1.77 1.49
N LYS A 99 -15.82 3.05 1.22
CA LYS A 99 -15.97 3.56 -0.15
C LYS A 99 -14.65 3.88 -0.82
N GLY A 100 -13.54 3.81 -0.08
CA GLY A 100 -12.22 4.13 -0.58
C GLY A 100 -12.05 5.60 -0.95
N LEU A 101 -12.58 6.53 -0.13
CA LEU A 101 -12.60 7.97 -0.39
C LEU A 101 -11.66 8.73 0.53
N SER A 102 -10.80 9.56 -0.05
CA SER A 102 -9.91 10.50 0.66
C SER A 102 -10.02 11.91 0.10
N LEU A 103 -9.59 12.88 0.89
CA LEU A 103 -9.49 14.27 0.50
C LEU A 103 -8.02 14.66 0.35
N ILE A 104 -7.68 15.28 -0.77
CA ILE A 104 -6.37 15.85 -1.04
C ILE A 104 -6.51 17.32 -1.43
N GLN A 105 -5.47 18.10 -1.17
CA GLN A 105 -5.34 19.48 -1.62
C GLN A 105 -4.28 19.58 -2.71
N HIS A 106 -4.58 20.31 -3.77
CA HIS A 106 -3.59 20.72 -4.77
C HIS A 106 -3.78 22.22 -5.04
N ASN A 107 -2.74 23.02 -4.78
CA ASN A 107 -2.83 24.47 -4.75
C ASN A 107 -3.94 24.95 -3.80
N THR A 108 -4.87 25.77 -4.29
CA THR A 108 -6.03 26.27 -3.53
C THR A 108 -7.29 25.43 -3.70
N GLN A 109 -7.21 24.28 -4.32
CA GLN A 109 -8.35 23.42 -4.62
C GLN A 109 -8.35 22.18 -3.75
N LEU A 110 -9.53 21.73 -3.32
CA LEU A 110 -9.75 20.47 -2.64
C LEU A 110 -10.37 19.45 -3.61
N TYR A 111 -9.82 18.23 -3.57
CA TYR A 111 -10.25 17.14 -4.43
C TYR A 111 -10.63 15.94 -3.59
N LEU A 112 -11.80 15.38 -3.90
CA LEU A 112 -12.18 14.04 -3.44
C LEU A 112 -11.57 13.01 -4.38
N VAL A 113 -10.88 12.02 -3.82
CA VAL A 113 -10.20 10.97 -4.59
C VAL A 113 -10.71 9.60 -4.18
N LYS A 114 -10.94 8.74 -5.17
CA LYS A 114 -11.26 7.32 -4.98
C LYS A 114 -9.97 6.56 -4.75
N HIS A 115 -9.45 6.59 -3.51
CA HIS A 115 -8.12 6.05 -3.20
C HIS A 115 -8.02 4.53 -3.43
N GLY A 116 -9.10 3.78 -3.26
CA GLY A 116 -9.10 2.35 -3.54
C GLY A 116 -8.71 2.04 -5.00
N LEU A 117 -9.35 2.74 -5.95
CA LEU A 117 -9.04 2.60 -7.39
C LEU A 117 -7.63 3.12 -7.74
N LEU A 118 -7.18 4.22 -7.11
CA LEU A 118 -5.84 4.75 -7.33
C LEU A 118 -4.77 3.80 -6.82
N ILE A 119 -4.98 3.19 -5.65
CA ILE A 119 -4.04 2.22 -5.06
C ILE A 119 -3.96 0.97 -5.94
N GLU A 120 -5.10 0.46 -6.44
CA GLU A 120 -5.13 -0.68 -7.35
C GLU A 120 -4.36 -0.37 -8.65
N ASP A 121 -4.65 0.76 -9.31
CA ASP A 121 -3.96 1.12 -10.55
C ASP A 121 -2.46 1.38 -10.35
N PHE A 122 -2.09 2.05 -9.26
CA PHE A 122 -0.69 2.26 -8.91
C PHE A 122 0.01 0.95 -8.55
N GLY A 123 -0.66 0.04 -7.83
CA GLY A 123 -0.17 -1.30 -7.53
C GLY A 123 0.13 -2.09 -8.81
N TYR A 124 -0.75 -2.03 -9.81
CA TYR A 124 -0.53 -2.62 -11.11
C TYR A 124 0.75 -2.05 -11.79
N GLN A 125 0.93 -0.73 -11.77
CA GLN A 125 2.13 -0.10 -12.32
C GLN A 125 3.40 -0.53 -11.57
N LEU A 126 3.32 -0.71 -10.23
CA LEU A 126 4.44 -1.20 -9.42
C LEU A 126 4.77 -2.67 -9.73
N ALA A 127 3.76 -3.52 -9.89
CA ALA A 127 3.95 -4.92 -10.27
C ALA A 127 4.65 -5.04 -11.63
N LEU A 128 4.20 -4.29 -12.63
CA LEU A 128 4.86 -4.24 -13.94
C LEU A 128 6.29 -3.70 -13.86
N ARG A 129 6.53 -2.66 -13.04
CA ARG A 129 7.86 -2.05 -12.90
C ARG A 129 8.89 -2.99 -12.30
N GLN A 130 8.47 -3.78 -11.32
CA GLN A 130 9.31 -4.75 -10.61
C GLN A 130 9.21 -6.18 -11.17
N PHE A 131 8.57 -6.37 -12.31
CA PHE A 131 8.33 -7.68 -12.91
C PHE A 131 9.61 -8.53 -12.98
N GLY A 132 9.55 -9.76 -12.49
CA GLY A 132 10.69 -10.68 -12.40
C GLY A 132 11.71 -10.34 -11.30
N SER A 133 11.44 -9.34 -10.44
CA SER A 133 12.31 -8.96 -9.32
C SER A 133 11.53 -8.43 -8.11
N LEU A 134 10.28 -8.85 -7.98
CA LEU A 134 9.45 -8.52 -6.83
C LEU A 134 10.11 -9.02 -5.55
N ALA A 135 10.17 -8.18 -4.53
CA ALA A 135 10.56 -8.60 -3.20
C ALA A 135 9.47 -9.50 -2.60
N THR A 136 9.87 -10.44 -1.74
CA THR A 136 8.96 -11.41 -1.14
C THR A 136 8.91 -11.28 0.37
N VAL A 137 7.77 -11.65 0.94
CA VAL A 137 7.56 -11.82 2.39
C VAL A 137 7.30 -13.31 2.63
N ARG A 138 8.08 -13.88 3.55
CA ARG A 138 7.89 -15.27 3.97
C ARG A 138 6.72 -15.37 4.94
N LEU A 139 5.88 -16.37 4.74
CA LEU A 139 4.78 -16.68 5.64
C LEU A 139 5.21 -17.74 6.67
N ASP A 140 5.02 -17.46 7.94
CA ASP A 140 5.32 -18.39 9.03
C ASP A 140 4.22 -18.29 10.11
N PRO A 141 3.42 -19.35 10.31
CA PRO A 141 3.44 -20.62 9.56
C PRO A 141 2.94 -20.48 8.12
N ALA A 142 3.46 -21.30 7.21
CA ALA A 142 3.05 -21.35 5.81
C ALA A 142 1.62 -21.93 5.71
N PRO A 143 0.61 -21.14 5.26
CA PRO A 143 -0.77 -21.59 5.18
C PRO A 143 -0.97 -22.62 4.05
N SER A 144 -1.97 -23.47 4.20
CA SER A 144 -2.38 -24.42 3.16
C SER A 144 -2.98 -23.67 1.97
N LEU A 145 -2.50 -24.01 0.75
CA LEU A 145 -3.06 -23.45 -0.49
C LEU A 145 -4.55 -23.73 -0.63
N SER A 146 -4.97 -24.96 -0.32
CA SER A 146 -6.38 -25.35 -0.45
C SER A 146 -7.28 -24.63 0.59
N GLU A 147 -6.78 -24.39 1.80
CA GLU A 147 -7.52 -23.62 2.80
C GLU A 147 -7.67 -22.15 2.40
N LEU A 148 -6.60 -21.52 1.88
CA LEU A 148 -6.68 -20.14 1.35
C LEU A 148 -7.69 -20.03 0.23
N ILE A 149 -7.66 -20.95 -0.74
CA ILE A 149 -8.63 -20.97 -1.85
C ILE A 149 -10.05 -21.18 -1.32
N GLY A 150 -10.25 -22.07 -0.35
CA GLY A 150 -11.54 -22.32 0.27
C GLY A 150 -12.13 -21.11 0.98
N LEU A 151 -11.30 -20.40 1.77
CA LEU A 151 -11.69 -19.15 2.40
C LEU A 151 -12.00 -18.04 1.37
N GLY A 152 -11.25 -17.99 0.28
CA GLY A 152 -11.51 -17.07 -0.83
C GLY A 152 -12.83 -17.36 -1.54
N TYR A 153 -13.11 -18.65 -1.80
CA TYR A 153 -14.39 -19.09 -2.37
C TYR A 153 -15.58 -18.67 -1.52
N ASP A 154 -15.45 -18.80 -0.21
CA ASP A 154 -16.55 -18.48 0.73
C ASP A 154 -16.78 -16.95 0.87
N ARG A 155 -15.76 -16.13 0.62
CA ARG A 155 -15.84 -14.66 0.67
C ARG A 155 -16.38 -14.01 -0.59
N GLU A 156 -16.09 -14.59 -1.75
CA GLU A 156 -16.60 -14.07 -3.02
C GLU A 156 -18.12 -14.28 -3.09
N PRO A 157 -18.88 -13.26 -3.51
CA PRO A 157 -20.32 -13.38 -3.65
C PRO A 157 -20.68 -14.57 -4.56
N ALA A 158 -21.85 -15.13 -4.32
CA ALA A 158 -22.36 -16.22 -5.14
C ALA A 158 -22.70 -15.66 -6.54
N ASP A 159 -21.72 -15.63 -7.42
CA ASP A 159 -21.92 -15.26 -8.82
C ASP A 159 -22.72 -16.33 -9.54
N GLU A 160 -23.52 -15.89 -10.52
CA GLU A 160 -24.21 -16.79 -11.46
C GLU A 160 -23.24 -17.76 -12.14
N GLN A 161 -21.96 -17.36 -12.27
CA GLN A 161 -20.87 -18.21 -12.78
C GLN A 161 -20.54 -19.39 -11.86
N LYS A 162 -20.59 -19.21 -10.53
CA LYS A 162 -20.42 -20.33 -9.57
C LYS A 162 -21.56 -21.32 -9.69
N ALA A 163 -22.78 -20.83 -9.84
CA ALA A 163 -23.97 -21.65 -9.99
C ALA A 163 -24.04 -22.34 -11.37
N ALA A 164 -23.57 -21.67 -12.45
CA ALA A 164 -23.61 -22.19 -13.80
C ALA A 164 -22.64 -23.37 -14.04
N LEU A 165 -21.57 -23.49 -13.26
CA LEU A 165 -20.58 -24.55 -13.39
C LEU A 165 -21.05 -25.90 -12.84
N GLY A 166 -22.10 -25.97 -12.01
CA GLY A 166 -22.63 -27.21 -11.41
C GLY A 166 -21.61 -28.00 -10.58
N LEU A 167 -20.49 -27.35 -10.17
CA LEU A 167 -19.40 -27.98 -9.42
C LEU A 167 -19.62 -27.80 -7.90
N SER A 168 -19.26 -28.84 -7.13
CA SER A 168 -19.21 -28.68 -5.69
C SER A 168 -18.08 -27.73 -5.26
N ARG A 169 -18.19 -27.18 -4.04
CA ARG A 169 -17.15 -26.32 -3.44
C ARG A 169 -15.76 -26.98 -3.51
N GLU A 170 -15.66 -28.24 -3.14
CA GLU A 170 -14.42 -29.01 -3.13
C GLU A 170 -13.84 -29.20 -4.52
N GLN A 171 -14.70 -29.41 -5.51
CA GLN A 171 -14.28 -29.52 -6.92
C GLN A 171 -13.74 -28.20 -7.46
N VAL A 172 -14.33 -27.07 -7.06
CA VAL A 172 -13.84 -25.74 -7.44
C VAL A 172 -12.47 -25.50 -6.79
N ILE A 173 -12.34 -25.74 -5.48
CA ILE A 173 -11.07 -25.58 -4.75
C ILE A 173 -9.97 -26.40 -5.39
N GLU A 174 -10.21 -27.70 -5.66
CA GLU A 174 -9.20 -28.58 -6.26
C GLU A 174 -8.86 -28.16 -7.70
N ARG A 175 -9.83 -27.67 -8.46
CA ARG A 175 -9.59 -27.16 -9.82
C ARG A 175 -8.67 -25.94 -9.81
N VAL A 176 -8.94 -24.97 -8.92
CA VAL A 176 -8.11 -23.77 -8.75
C VAL A 176 -6.73 -24.15 -8.23
N ALA A 177 -6.66 -24.99 -7.18
CA ALA A 177 -5.38 -25.44 -6.62
C ALA A 177 -4.50 -26.15 -7.65
N ARG A 178 -5.09 -27.00 -8.49
CA ARG A 178 -4.39 -27.70 -9.57
C ARG A 178 -3.84 -26.71 -10.60
N LYS A 179 -4.65 -25.71 -11.00
CA LYS A 179 -4.24 -24.66 -11.94
C LYS A 179 -3.06 -23.87 -11.39
N VAL A 180 -3.12 -23.45 -10.13
CA VAL A 180 -2.05 -22.70 -9.45
C VAL A 180 -0.78 -23.54 -9.33
N ARG A 181 -0.89 -24.82 -8.91
CA ARG A 181 0.26 -25.74 -8.82
C ARG A 181 0.93 -25.99 -10.17
N SER A 182 0.14 -26.10 -11.26
CA SER A 182 0.71 -26.30 -12.59
C SER A 182 1.54 -25.14 -13.10
N HIS A 183 1.37 -23.93 -12.54
CA HIS A 183 2.12 -22.73 -12.88
C HIS A 183 3.05 -22.24 -11.76
N ALA A 184 3.31 -23.08 -10.74
CA ALA A 184 4.08 -22.68 -9.56
C ALA A 184 5.49 -22.17 -9.88
N GLU A 185 6.16 -22.76 -10.87
CA GLU A 185 7.50 -22.32 -11.31
C GLU A 185 7.45 -20.91 -11.92
N MET A 186 6.51 -20.68 -12.82
CA MET A 186 6.29 -19.37 -13.45
C MET A 186 5.91 -18.30 -12.41
N LEU A 187 5.02 -18.65 -11.46
CA LEU A 187 4.60 -17.76 -10.37
C LEU A 187 5.78 -17.38 -9.47
N ARG A 188 6.67 -18.33 -9.17
CA ARG A 188 7.90 -18.06 -8.41
C ARG A 188 8.85 -17.15 -9.17
N ASP A 189 9.14 -17.48 -10.42
CA ASP A 189 10.21 -16.86 -11.20
C ASP A 189 9.84 -15.43 -11.64
N TYR A 190 8.58 -15.18 -11.99
CA TYR A 190 8.16 -13.87 -12.47
C TYR A 190 7.47 -13.01 -11.40
N PHE A 191 6.80 -13.63 -10.44
CA PHE A 191 5.97 -12.91 -9.47
C PHE A 191 6.43 -13.08 -8.01
N GLY A 192 7.46 -13.91 -7.75
CA GLY A 192 7.94 -14.12 -6.39
C GLY A 192 6.95 -14.84 -5.47
N LEU A 193 5.96 -15.55 -6.05
CA LEU A 193 4.97 -16.30 -5.30
C LEU A 193 5.44 -17.75 -5.19
N CYS A 194 5.90 -18.16 -4.01
CA CYS A 194 6.47 -19.47 -3.77
C CYS A 194 5.47 -20.43 -3.13
N ILE A 195 5.25 -21.57 -3.79
CA ILE A 195 4.35 -22.64 -3.33
C ILE A 195 5.18 -23.92 -3.16
N ASP A 196 5.11 -24.49 -1.97
CA ASP A 196 5.64 -25.82 -1.70
C ASP A 196 4.66 -26.87 -2.25
N LEU A 197 5.07 -27.54 -3.32
CA LEU A 197 4.24 -28.55 -3.99
C LEU A 197 4.13 -29.87 -3.18
N GLN A 198 5.08 -30.14 -2.26
CA GLN A 198 5.07 -31.36 -1.44
C GLN A 198 4.05 -31.22 -0.31
N ASN A 199 4.10 -30.09 0.40
CA ASN A 199 3.24 -29.81 1.54
C ASN A 199 1.95 -29.07 1.14
N ASN A 200 1.80 -28.65 -0.12
CA ASN A 200 0.68 -27.86 -0.64
C ASN A 200 0.46 -26.56 0.19
N THR A 201 1.57 -25.88 0.52
CA THR A 201 1.56 -24.64 1.31
C THR A 201 2.15 -23.46 0.56
N VAL A 202 1.74 -22.25 0.93
CA VAL A 202 2.26 -21.00 0.40
C VAL A 202 3.39 -20.52 1.30
N CYS A 203 4.62 -20.49 0.79
CA CYS A 203 5.81 -20.14 1.57
C CYS A 203 6.14 -18.65 1.51
N GLU A 204 6.04 -18.06 0.31
CA GLU A 204 6.39 -16.67 0.10
C GLU A 204 5.37 -15.99 -0.82
N ILE A 205 5.12 -14.73 -0.54
CA ILE A 205 4.22 -13.86 -1.31
C ILE A 205 4.93 -12.57 -1.69
N PRO A 206 4.67 -12.00 -2.89
CA PRO A 206 5.30 -10.77 -3.31
C PRO A 206 4.78 -9.56 -2.55
N THR A 207 5.65 -8.54 -2.39
CA THR A 207 5.27 -7.22 -1.91
C THR A 207 5.61 -6.16 -2.95
N LEU A 208 4.69 -5.23 -3.18
CA LEU A 208 4.87 -4.15 -4.16
C LEU A 208 5.67 -2.97 -3.59
N LEU A 209 5.72 -2.84 -2.26
CA LEU A 209 6.38 -1.76 -1.55
C LEU A 209 7.39 -2.32 -0.55
N PRO A 210 8.54 -2.87 -1.03
CA PRO A 210 9.51 -3.58 -0.19
C PRO A 210 10.11 -2.72 0.92
N GLN A 211 10.21 -1.39 0.73
CA GLN A 211 10.71 -0.46 1.73
C GLN A 211 9.78 -0.33 2.96
N HIS A 212 8.53 -0.73 2.83
CA HIS A 212 7.54 -0.72 3.91
C HIS A 212 7.28 -2.11 4.50
N GLY A 213 8.05 -3.12 4.10
CA GLY A 213 7.91 -4.50 4.57
C GLY A 213 6.50 -5.05 4.33
N SER A 214 5.88 -5.61 5.37
CA SER A 214 4.53 -6.18 5.28
C SER A 214 3.40 -5.15 5.32
N PHE A 215 3.67 -3.87 5.60
CA PHE A 215 2.62 -2.83 5.71
C PHE A 215 1.88 -2.58 4.39
N GLY A 216 2.51 -2.80 3.23
CA GLY A 216 1.87 -2.64 1.94
C GLY A 216 1.01 -3.83 1.49
N LEU A 217 1.01 -4.93 2.25
CA LEU A 217 0.32 -6.17 1.90
C LEU A 217 -0.81 -6.45 2.89
N SER A 218 -2.02 -6.64 2.38
CA SER A 218 -3.16 -7.07 3.20
C SER A 218 -3.23 -8.59 3.27
N LEU A 219 -2.86 -9.18 4.43
CA LEU A 219 -3.00 -10.62 4.64
C LEU A 219 -4.47 -11.08 4.57
N GLU A 220 -5.41 -10.20 4.88
CA GLU A 220 -6.84 -10.50 4.80
C GLU A 220 -7.32 -10.71 3.37
N ARG A 221 -6.60 -10.16 2.37
CA ARG A 221 -6.94 -10.34 0.95
C ARG A 221 -6.28 -11.57 0.31
N LEU A 222 -5.38 -12.26 1.01
CA LEU A 222 -4.72 -13.45 0.47
C LEU A 222 -5.68 -14.56 0.06
N PRO A 223 -6.73 -14.91 0.85
CA PRO A 223 -7.71 -15.89 0.42
C PRO A 223 -8.36 -15.54 -0.91
N SER A 224 -8.82 -14.30 -1.07
CA SER A 224 -9.41 -13.83 -2.34
C SER A 224 -8.40 -13.86 -3.48
N LEU A 225 -7.14 -13.43 -3.26
CA LEU A 225 -6.09 -13.54 -4.27
C LEU A 225 -5.96 -14.98 -4.79
N PHE A 226 -5.73 -15.95 -3.89
CA PHE A 226 -5.51 -17.33 -4.31
C PHE A 226 -6.71 -17.98 -5.00
N PHE A 227 -7.93 -17.66 -4.57
CA PHE A 227 -9.13 -18.09 -5.28
C PHE A 227 -9.21 -17.48 -6.68
N ARG A 228 -9.01 -16.18 -6.80
CA ARG A 228 -9.12 -15.41 -8.03
C ARG A 228 -8.06 -15.78 -9.07
N LEU A 229 -6.91 -16.34 -8.66
CA LEU A 229 -5.93 -16.91 -9.60
C LEU A 229 -6.52 -18.00 -10.51
N GLY A 230 -7.61 -18.66 -10.11
CA GLY A 230 -8.29 -19.63 -10.95
C GLY A 230 -9.08 -18.98 -12.09
N PRO A 231 -10.13 -18.21 -11.79
CA PRO A 231 -11.05 -17.67 -12.79
C PRO A 231 -10.60 -16.35 -13.43
N GLN A 232 -9.76 -15.55 -12.78
CA GLN A 232 -9.46 -14.18 -13.23
C GLN A 232 -8.15 -14.06 -14.01
N VAL A 233 -7.25 -15.03 -13.89
CA VAL A 233 -5.98 -15.00 -14.61
C VAL A 233 -6.15 -15.70 -15.97
N ASP A 234 -5.74 -15.01 -17.02
CA ASP A 234 -5.64 -15.58 -18.37
C ASP A 234 -4.34 -16.38 -18.48
N TRP A 235 -4.46 -17.70 -18.36
CA TRP A 235 -3.32 -18.60 -18.40
C TRP A 235 -2.91 -19.06 -19.80
N ASP A 236 -3.71 -18.72 -20.82
CA ASP A 236 -3.55 -19.23 -22.17
C ASP A 236 -2.79 -18.26 -23.09
N ASP A 237 -2.78 -16.94 -22.75
CA ASP A 237 -2.02 -15.90 -23.44
C ASP A 237 -0.96 -15.27 -22.54
N GLU A 238 0.29 -15.12 -23.01
CA GLU A 238 1.40 -14.58 -22.21
C GLU A 238 1.11 -13.15 -21.72
N LYS A 239 0.71 -12.26 -22.63
CA LYS A 239 0.43 -10.86 -22.31
C LYS A 239 -0.79 -10.73 -21.41
N GLY A 240 -1.85 -11.48 -21.72
CA GLY A 240 -3.06 -11.56 -20.90
C GLY A 240 -2.76 -12.09 -19.50
N CYS A 241 -1.92 -13.12 -19.38
CA CYS A 241 -1.50 -13.67 -18.11
C CYS A 241 -0.77 -12.62 -17.27
N PHE A 242 0.22 -11.94 -17.82
CA PHE A 242 0.98 -10.93 -17.08
C PHE A 242 0.12 -9.72 -16.71
N TYR A 243 -0.78 -9.30 -17.60
CA TYR A 243 -1.73 -8.24 -17.31
C TYR A 243 -2.64 -8.60 -16.15
N THR A 244 -3.35 -9.74 -16.25
CA THR A 244 -4.33 -10.15 -15.25
C THR A 244 -3.67 -10.51 -13.93
N MET A 245 -2.51 -11.19 -13.94
CA MET A 245 -1.76 -11.52 -12.72
C MET A 245 -1.27 -10.26 -11.99
N CYS A 246 -0.73 -9.25 -12.69
CA CYS A 246 -0.34 -7.99 -12.09
C CYS A 246 -1.54 -7.23 -11.50
N ARG A 247 -2.74 -7.32 -12.14
CA ARG A 247 -3.97 -6.73 -11.60
C ARG A 247 -4.42 -7.44 -10.32
N GLU A 248 -4.40 -8.76 -10.27
CA GLU A 248 -4.75 -9.52 -9.08
C GLU A 248 -3.78 -9.27 -7.92
N LEU A 249 -2.47 -9.16 -8.20
CA LEU A 249 -1.50 -8.74 -7.20
C LEU A 249 -1.75 -7.33 -6.69
N ALA A 250 -2.07 -6.40 -7.56
CA ALA A 250 -2.41 -5.04 -7.17
C ALA A 250 -3.63 -5.00 -6.26
N LEU A 251 -4.68 -5.73 -6.61
CA LEU A 251 -5.92 -5.83 -5.82
C LEU A 251 -5.65 -6.44 -4.43
N ALA A 252 -4.73 -7.39 -4.31
CA ALA A 252 -4.34 -7.98 -3.03
C ALA A 252 -3.63 -6.97 -2.09
N HIS A 253 -3.10 -5.87 -2.63
CA HIS A 253 -2.44 -4.82 -1.86
C HIS A 253 -3.37 -3.63 -1.54
N VAL A 254 -4.59 -3.62 -2.08
CA VAL A 254 -5.58 -2.59 -1.74
C VAL A 254 -6.05 -2.79 -0.30
N PRO A 255 -6.29 -1.71 0.47
CA PRO A 255 -6.80 -1.79 1.82
C PRO A 255 -8.01 -2.72 1.96
N PRO A 256 -8.10 -3.53 3.03
CA PRO A 256 -9.12 -4.58 3.15
C PRO A 256 -10.54 -4.04 3.33
N SER A 257 -10.70 -2.86 3.94
CA SER A 257 -12.01 -2.22 4.14
C SER A 257 -12.68 -1.81 2.83
N TRP A 258 -11.89 -1.55 1.78
CA TRP A 258 -12.43 -1.13 0.49
C TRP A 258 -13.26 -2.23 -0.18
N GLY A 259 -14.52 -1.88 -0.49
CA GLY A 259 -15.46 -2.78 -1.13
C GLY A 259 -16.09 -3.83 -0.20
N THR A 260 -15.84 -3.76 1.11
CA THR A 260 -16.51 -4.61 2.09
C THR A 260 -17.77 -3.92 2.62
N CYS A 261 -18.91 -4.61 2.57
CA CYS A 261 -20.17 -4.11 3.13
C CYS A 261 -20.37 -4.53 4.61
N THR A 262 -19.31 -4.89 5.32
CA THR A 262 -19.42 -5.33 6.71
C THR A 262 -19.52 -4.12 7.64
N ASN A 263 -20.59 -4.02 8.39
CA ASN A 263 -20.79 -3.00 9.45
C ASN A 263 -19.92 -3.28 10.70
N ASP A 264 -18.94 -4.15 10.60
CA ASP A 264 -18.02 -4.50 11.69
C ASP A 264 -16.92 -3.42 11.74
N SER A 265 -17.23 -2.30 12.38
CA SER A 265 -16.23 -1.27 12.69
C SER A 265 -15.22 -1.85 13.67
N ARG A 266 -13.97 -2.00 13.23
CA ARG A 266 -12.82 -2.37 14.06
C ARG A 266 -11.92 -1.15 14.19
N PRO A 267 -12.12 -0.28 15.18
CA PRO A 267 -11.46 1.02 15.23
C PRO A 267 -9.92 0.92 15.16
N ASP A 268 -9.32 -0.07 15.82
CA ASP A 268 -7.87 -0.26 15.79
C ASP A 268 -7.34 -0.66 14.39
N MET A 269 -8.12 -1.41 13.63
CA MET A 269 -7.78 -1.80 12.26
C MET A 269 -7.99 -0.62 11.30
N ASP A 270 -9.04 0.15 11.51
CA ASP A 270 -9.36 1.33 10.71
C ASP A 270 -8.26 2.42 10.85
N GLU A 271 -7.75 2.63 12.06
CA GLU A 271 -6.62 3.55 12.29
C GLU A 271 -5.34 3.10 11.59
N LYS A 272 -5.00 1.81 11.70
CA LYS A 272 -3.84 1.23 11.02
C LYS A 272 -3.97 1.34 9.51
N GLU A 273 -5.13 1.06 8.97
CA GLU A 273 -5.41 1.15 7.54
C GLU A 273 -5.33 2.61 7.06
N ALA A 274 -5.92 3.54 7.82
CA ALA A 274 -5.83 4.96 7.54
C ALA A 274 -4.37 5.44 7.51
N TRP A 275 -3.56 4.98 8.45
CA TRP A 275 -2.14 5.29 8.50
C TRP A 275 -1.39 4.75 7.27
N ILE A 276 -1.66 3.51 6.85
CA ILE A 276 -1.07 2.89 5.65
C ILE A 276 -1.46 3.67 4.38
N ILE A 277 -2.73 4.05 4.25
CA ILE A 277 -3.18 4.85 3.11
C ILE A 277 -2.40 6.16 3.04
N GLN A 278 -2.36 6.91 4.13
CA GLN A 278 -1.71 8.23 4.17
C GLN A 278 -0.20 8.14 4.01
N HIS A 279 0.46 7.32 4.83
CA HIS A 279 1.93 7.34 4.99
C HIS A 279 2.67 6.36 4.08
N VAL A 280 1.98 5.37 3.56
CA VAL A 280 2.57 4.40 2.63
C VAL A 280 2.13 4.71 1.20
N TRP A 281 0.84 4.62 0.90
CA TRP A 281 0.37 4.75 -0.48
C TRP A 281 0.44 6.18 -1.03
N PHE A 282 -0.18 7.15 -0.36
CA PHE A 282 -0.13 8.54 -0.83
C PHE A 282 1.28 9.12 -0.78
N ALA A 283 2.10 8.74 0.19
CA ALA A 283 3.50 9.14 0.24
C ALA A 283 4.31 8.65 -0.97
N GLN A 284 4.01 7.44 -1.50
CA GLN A 284 4.64 6.92 -2.71
C GLN A 284 4.07 7.52 -4.00
N MET A 285 2.82 7.93 -4.01
CA MET A 285 2.18 8.63 -5.14
C MET A 285 2.67 10.08 -5.25
N HIS A 286 3.13 10.67 -4.14
CA HIS A 286 3.63 12.05 -4.10
C HIS A 286 4.98 12.19 -4.79
N GLY A 287 5.13 13.21 -5.63
CA GLY A 287 6.38 13.52 -6.32
C GLY A 287 6.79 12.47 -7.35
N SER A 288 8.10 12.39 -7.60
CA SER A 288 8.65 11.44 -8.57
C SER A 288 9.06 10.09 -7.97
N ARG A 289 8.78 9.83 -6.70
CA ARG A 289 9.26 8.64 -5.97
C ARG A 289 8.74 7.35 -6.58
N GLY A 290 7.44 7.17 -6.62
CA GLY A 290 6.80 6.00 -7.20
C GLY A 290 6.56 6.09 -8.70
N ARG A 291 6.72 7.26 -9.32
CA ARG A 291 6.35 7.52 -10.73
C ARG A 291 4.93 7.09 -11.05
N CYS A 292 4.01 7.29 -10.10
CA CYS A 292 2.60 7.03 -10.29
C CYS A 292 2.04 7.91 -11.39
N VAL A 293 1.33 7.33 -12.32
CA VAL A 293 0.54 8.04 -13.32
C VAL A 293 -0.92 7.66 -13.17
N VAL A 294 -1.82 8.59 -13.39
CA VAL A 294 -3.25 8.30 -13.45
C VAL A 294 -3.57 7.88 -14.87
N THR A 295 -3.99 6.64 -15.06
CA THR A 295 -4.26 6.08 -16.38
C THR A 295 -5.70 6.35 -16.83
N SER A 296 -5.95 6.34 -18.12
CA SER A 296 -7.30 6.49 -18.69
C SER A 296 -8.19 5.25 -18.49
N SER A 297 -7.63 4.17 -17.92
CA SER A 297 -8.42 3.01 -17.49
C SER A 297 -9.27 3.30 -16.25
N LEU A 298 -8.91 4.34 -15.49
CA LEU A 298 -9.67 4.80 -14.33
C LEU A 298 -10.86 5.67 -14.77
N PRO A 299 -11.96 5.66 -13.99
CA PRO A 299 -13.10 6.50 -14.29
C PRO A 299 -12.75 8.00 -14.19
N GLU A 300 -13.41 8.83 -14.98
CA GLU A 300 -13.15 10.28 -15.03
C GLU A 300 -13.31 10.96 -13.66
N ASP A 301 -14.17 10.42 -12.81
CA ASP A 301 -14.46 10.93 -11.47
C ASP A 301 -13.55 10.35 -10.36
N VAL A 302 -12.42 9.70 -10.74
CA VAL A 302 -11.45 9.17 -9.78
C VAL A 302 -10.79 10.26 -8.93
N ILE A 303 -10.65 11.46 -9.49
CA ILE A 303 -10.19 12.68 -8.81
C ILE A 303 -11.16 13.81 -9.18
N THR A 304 -12.01 14.20 -8.25
CA THR A 304 -13.06 15.22 -8.47
C THR A 304 -12.82 16.43 -7.59
N GLN A 305 -12.80 17.62 -8.19
CA GLN A 305 -12.75 18.86 -7.42
C GLN A 305 -14.05 19.08 -6.66
N VAL A 306 -13.96 19.28 -5.34
CA VAL A 306 -15.13 19.46 -4.46
C VAL A 306 -15.25 20.86 -3.88
N ALA A 307 -14.11 21.55 -3.70
CA ALA A 307 -14.13 22.91 -3.15
C ALA A 307 -12.90 23.72 -3.58
N SER A 308 -13.00 25.03 -3.39
CA SER A 308 -11.90 25.97 -3.48
C SER A 308 -11.69 26.62 -2.11
N LEU A 309 -10.45 26.67 -1.61
CA LEU A 309 -10.15 27.30 -0.32
C LEU A 309 -10.62 28.76 -0.24
N PRO A 310 -10.44 29.62 -1.27
CA PRO A 310 -10.97 30.98 -1.27
C PRO A 310 -12.49 31.04 -1.12
N ASP A 311 -13.22 30.08 -1.69
CA ASP A 311 -14.68 30.03 -1.56
C ASP A 311 -15.09 29.57 -0.17
N LEU A 312 -14.41 28.60 0.41
CA LEU A 312 -14.65 28.16 1.79
C LEU A 312 -14.39 29.28 2.80
N CYS A 313 -13.36 30.11 2.60
CA CYS A 313 -13.07 31.26 3.46
C CYS A 313 -14.22 32.29 3.49
N LYS A 314 -14.94 32.48 2.39
CA LYS A 314 -16.12 33.39 2.34
C LYS A 314 -17.26 32.92 3.24
N TYR A 315 -17.43 31.58 3.40
CA TYR A 315 -18.46 31.03 4.28
C TYR A 315 -18.06 31.04 5.76
N ILE A 316 -16.77 30.97 6.06
CA ILE A 316 -16.24 30.94 7.44
C ILE A 316 -16.12 32.36 8.00
N ASN A 317 -15.85 33.37 7.16
CA ASN A 317 -15.64 34.75 7.55
C ASN A 317 -16.52 35.70 6.71
N PRO A 318 -17.84 35.73 6.92
CA PRO A 318 -18.75 36.61 6.14
C PRO A 318 -18.54 38.11 6.38
N LEU A 319 -17.62 38.48 7.30
CA LEU A 319 -17.33 39.88 7.66
C LEU A 319 -16.22 40.55 6.82
N CYS A 320 -15.53 39.80 5.92
CA CYS A 320 -14.47 40.40 5.11
C CYS A 320 -14.92 41.12 3.82
N ASP A 321 -16.19 41.05 3.45
CA ASP A 321 -16.72 41.69 2.21
C ASP A 321 -17.41 43.03 2.40
N THR A 322 -17.27 43.69 3.58
CA THR A 322 -17.97 44.98 3.83
C THR A 322 -17.13 46.25 3.64
N ASP A 323 -15.86 46.13 3.21
CA ASP A 323 -15.01 47.29 2.95
C ASP A 323 -14.53 47.36 1.49
N SER A 324 -15.48 47.51 0.55
CA SER A 324 -15.21 48.01 -0.82
C SER A 324 -16.46 48.60 -1.41
N LYS A 325 -16.82 49.78 -0.90
CA LYS A 325 -17.68 50.77 -1.63
C LYS A 325 -17.10 52.14 -1.45
#